data_9b13fb08bbd55bb28c5c432704035eb5
#
_entry.id   9b13fb08bbd55bb28c5c432704035eb5
#
_cell.length_a   1.000
_cell.length_b   1.000
_cell.length_c   1.000
_cell.angle_alpha   90.00
_cell.angle_beta   90.00
_cell.angle_gamma   90.00
#
_symmetry.space_group_name_H-M   'P 1'
#
loop_
_entity.id
_entity.type
_entity.pdbx_description
1 polymer ?
#
loop_
_entity_poly.entity_id
_entity_poly.type
_entity_poly.pdbx_seq_one_letter_code
_entity_poly.pdbx_strand_id
1 'polypeptide(L)'
;PQPPAAIIANTPNNPTGAVYSRESMAALADVATDADALLVADEVYDHFDFSGRFESALTLDRDNVVVTTSFSKSLGITGFRVGYAVFPEDLVGSALTRHTLVNVAISRPAQAAVLAALRETPPSYHESVRDTVRGRIDDFTAALDDIGAEYTEPEGAFYVLARFEGFPGSVENVQRLIDDAGVAAMPGAAFGEASEEWIRFTLCTDRVDEAADRLAAYFGDR
;
A
#
# COMPACT_ATOMS: atom_id res chain seq x y z
N PRO A 1 26.16 -11.11 11.43
CA PRO A 1 24.74 -11.10 11.13
C PRO A 1 24.39 -12.35 10.33
N GLN A 2 23.27 -12.99 10.62
CA GLN A 2 22.77 -14.08 9.78
C GLN A 2 22.26 -13.48 8.46
N PRO A 3 22.45 -14.14 7.32
CA PRO A 3 21.86 -13.68 6.06
C PRO A 3 20.32 -13.63 6.17
N PRO A 4 19.65 -12.71 5.49
CA PRO A 4 18.19 -12.63 5.49
C PRO A 4 17.60 -13.88 4.83
N ALA A 5 16.48 -14.39 5.32
CA ALA A 5 15.75 -15.48 4.67
C ALA A 5 14.82 -14.98 3.56
N ALA A 6 14.45 -13.71 3.59
CA ALA A 6 13.61 -13.08 2.56
C ALA A 6 13.84 -11.56 2.51
N ILE A 7 13.60 -10.98 1.35
CA ILE A 7 13.41 -9.55 1.10
C ILE A 7 11.92 -9.36 0.83
N ILE A 8 11.27 -8.42 1.52
CA ILE A 8 9.87 -8.09 1.29
C ILE A 8 9.81 -6.74 0.59
N ALA A 9 9.21 -6.69 -0.59
CA ALA A 9 9.00 -5.47 -1.37
C ALA A 9 7.50 -5.27 -1.60
N ASN A 10 6.97 -4.15 -1.10
CA ASN A 10 5.58 -3.76 -1.34
C ASN A 10 5.51 -2.72 -2.46
N THR A 11 4.85 -3.06 -3.56
CA THR A 11 4.71 -2.18 -4.73
C THR A 11 3.37 -2.42 -5.44
N PRO A 12 2.57 -1.35 -5.69
CA PRO A 12 2.72 0.02 -5.19
C PRO A 12 2.82 0.09 -3.67
N ASN A 13 3.58 1.06 -3.13
CA ASN A 13 4.04 1.04 -1.75
C ASN A 13 3.11 1.75 -0.76
N ASN A 14 2.91 1.15 0.38
CA ASN A 14 2.41 1.79 1.59
C ASN A 14 3.60 1.97 2.57
N PRO A 15 4.01 3.20 2.94
CA PRO A 15 3.19 4.42 2.92
C PRO A 15 3.50 5.44 1.81
N THR A 16 4.52 5.22 0.97
CA THR A 16 5.11 6.27 0.12
C THR A 16 4.38 6.52 -1.19
N GLY A 17 3.56 5.58 -1.66
CA GLY A 17 2.98 5.60 -3.00
C GLY A 17 3.96 5.27 -4.13
N ALA A 18 5.20 4.90 -3.84
CA ALA A 18 6.20 4.56 -4.85
C ALA A 18 5.80 3.29 -5.62
N VAL A 19 6.06 3.28 -6.92
CA VAL A 19 5.89 2.11 -7.80
C VAL A 19 7.25 1.66 -8.29
N TYR A 20 7.65 0.45 -7.92
CA TYR A 20 8.92 -0.13 -8.38
C TYR A 20 8.78 -0.65 -9.82
N SER A 21 9.77 -0.33 -10.64
CA SER A 21 9.81 -0.84 -12.00
C SER A 21 10.17 -2.32 -12.04
N ARG A 22 9.90 -2.97 -13.19
CA ARG A 22 10.30 -4.35 -13.42
C ARG A 22 11.81 -4.55 -13.21
N GLU A 23 12.64 -3.59 -13.65
CA GLU A 23 14.09 -3.63 -13.48
C GLU A 23 14.49 -3.57 -12.00
N SER A 24 13.84 -2.73 -11.19
CA SER A 24 14.07 -2.65 -9.75
C SER A 24 13.70 -3.95 -9.06
N MET A 25 12.56 -4.54 -9.41
CA MET A 25 12.13 -5.83 -8.86
C MET A 25 13.05 -6.98 -9.29
N ALA A 26 13.56 -6.96 -10.53
CA ALA A 26 14.55 -7.92 -10.99
C ALA A 26 15.87 -7.81 -10.22
N ALA A 27 16.35 -6.58 -9.97
CA ALA A 27 17.56 -6.36 -9.17
C ALA A 27 17.39 -6.85 -7.72
N LEU A 28 16.21 -6.66 -7.11
CA LEU A 28 15.90 -7.21 -5.79
C LEU A 28 15.87 -8.75 -5.79
N ALA A 29 15.35 -9.37 -6.86
CA ALA A 29 15.36 -10.82 -7.01
C ALA A 29 16.79 -11.37 -7.16
N ASP A 30 17.66 -10.66 -7.87
CA ASP A 30 19.08 -11.05 -8.01
C ASP A 30 19.80 -10.93 -6.64
N VAL A 31 19.59 -9.85 -5.89
CA VAL A 31 20.14 -9.70 -4.53
C VAL A 31 19.61 -10.81 -3.58
N ALA A 32 18.33 -11.16 -3.70
CA ALA A 32 17.76 -12.27 -2.92
C ALA A 32 18.42 -13.61 -3.30
N THR A 33 18.65 -13.85 -4.61
CA THR A 33 19.35 -15.05 -5.10
C THR A 33 20.77 -15.15 -4.52
N ASP A 34 21.54 -14.06 -4.56
CA ASP A 34 22.90 -14.01 -4.03
C ASP A 34 22.97 -14.26 -2.52
N ALA A 35 21.89 -13.98 -1.82
CA ALA A 35 21.76 -14.20 -0.37
C ALA A 35 21.12 -15.56 0.00
N ASP A 36 20.82 -16.42 -0.96
CA ASP A 36 20.01 -17.65 -0.77
C ASP A 36 18.68 -17.37 -0.07
N ALA A 37 18.02 -16.29 -0.50
CA ALA A 37 16.80 -15.76 0.09
C ALA A 37 15.66 -15.70 -0.95
N LEU A 38 14.44 -15.52 -0.45
CA LEU A 38 13.25 -15.26 -1.28
C LEU A 38 13.04 -13.75 -1.48
N LEU A 39 12.56 -13.37 -2.65
CA LEU A 39 11.88 -12.09 -2.84
C LEU A 39 10.38 -12.30 -2.63
N VAL A 40 9.80 -11.64 -1.65
CA VAL A 40 8.35 -11.60 -1.43
C VAL A 40 7.82 -10.27 -1.95
N ALA A 41 7.15 -10.29 -3.09
CA ALA A 41 6.49 -9.13 -3.67
C ALA A 41 5.07 -9.02 -3.12
N ASP A 42 4.80 -7.99 -2.32
CA ASP A 42 3.45 -7.65 -1.86
C ASP A 42 2.82 -6.67 -2.83
N GLU A 43 1.91 -7.19 -3.66
CA GLU A 43 1.27 -6.49 -4.77
C GLU A 43 -0.19 -6.11 -4.44
N VAL A 44 -0.53 -5.96 -3.17
CA VAL A 44 -1.92 -5.70 -2.72
C VAL A 44 -2.54 -4.42 -3.31
N TYR A 45 -1.74 -3.51 -3.84
CA TYR A 45 -2.16 -2.26 -4.48
C TYR A 45 -2.01 -2.26 -6.01
N ASP A 46 -1.84 -3.41 -6.66
CA ASP A 46 -1.62 -3.60 -8.10
C ASP A 46 -2.57 -2.80 -9.01
N HIS A 47 -3.85 -2.72 -8.64
CA HIS A 47 -4.87 -1.97 -9.38
C HIS A 47 -4.79 -0.44 -9.23
N PHE A 48 -3.93 0.06 -8.33
CA PHE A 48 -3.74 1.48 -8.04
C PHE A 48 -2.38 1.97 -8.52
N ASP A 49 -1.95 1.55 -9.70
CA ASP A 49 -0.80 2.12 -10.39
C ASP A 49 -1.26 3.29 -11.27
N PHE A 50 -0.67 4.46 -11.03
CA PHE A 50 -0.92 5.69 -11.79
C PHE A 50 0.23 6.03 -12.74
N SER A 51 1.38 5.35 -12.59
CA SER A 51 2.59 5.59 -13.37
C SER A 51 2.65 4.78 -14.67
N GLY A 52 1.89 3.69 -14.76
CA GLY A 52 1.97 2.71 -15.83
C GLY A 52 3.25 1.86 -15.80
N ARG A 53 4.02 1.90 -14.69
CA ARG A 53 5.30 1.16 -14.54
C ARG A 53 5.16 -0.16 -13.80
N PHE A 54 4.04 -0.36 -13.12
CA PHE A 54 3.82 -1.58 -12.37
C PHE A 54 3.75 -2.78 -13.31
N GLU A 55 4.58 -3.76 -13.03
CA GLU A 55 4.47 -5.10 -13.56
C GLU A 55 4.58 -6.10 -12.41
N SER A 56 3.71 -7.12 -12.41
CA SER A 56 3.78 -8.16 -11.39
C SER A 56 5.15 -8.87 -11.43
N ALA A 57 5.72 -9.12 -10.26
CA ALA A 57 6.97 -9.86 -10.12
C ALA A 57 6.88 -11.31 -10.66
N LEU A 58 5.68 -11.83 -10.93
CA LEU A 58 5.49 -13.09 -11.66
C LEU A 58 6.08 -13.05 -13.07
N THR A 59 6.18 -11.86 -13.70
CA THR A 59 6.76 -11.71 -15.03
C THR A 59 8.29 -11.88 -15.05
N LEU A 60 8.93 -11.92 -13.88
CA LEU A 60 10.37 -12.12 -13.77
C LEU A 60 10.79 -13.56 -14.08
N ASP A 61 9.86 -14.52 -13.94
CA ASP A 61 10.10 -15.94 -14.15
C ASP A 61 11.32 -16.46 -13.35
N ARG A 62 11.25 -16.30 -12.03
CA ARG A 62 12.32 -16.64 -11.08
C ARG A 62 11.83 -17.61 -10.02
N ASP A 63 12.65 -18.63 -9.71
CA ASP A 63 12.34 -19.68 -8.72
C ASP A 63 12.44 -19.21 -7.27
N ASN A 64 12.91 -17.96 -7.01
CA ASN A 64 13.00 -17.39 -5.67
C ASN A 64 12.01 -16.24 -5.44
N VAL A 65 11.00 -16.08 -6.29
CA VAL A 65 10.00 -15.01 -6.17
C VAL A 65 8.68 -15.59 -5.66
N VAL A 66 8.16 -14.99 -4.60
CA VAL A 66 6.81 -15.21 -4.07
C VAL A 66 6.01 -13.94 -4.28
N VAL A 67 4.84 -14.04 -4.91
CA VAL A 67 3.92 -12.91 -5.02
C VAL A 67 2.76 -13.09 -4.08
N THR A 68 2.43 -12.04 -3.33
CA THR A 68 1.26 -11.99 -2.45
C THR A 68 0.34 -10.86 -2.85
N THR A 69 -0.97 -11.11 -2.84
CA THR A 69 -1.97 -10.06 -3.06
C THR A 69 -3.28 -10.40 -2.37
N SER A 70 -4.21 -9.47 -2.34
CA SER A 70 -5.52 -9.67 -1.75
C SER A 70 -6.61 -8.89 -2.46
N PHE A 71 -7.85 -9.32 -2.27
CA PHE A 71 -9.04 -8.63 -2.78
C PHE A 71 -9.50 -7.50 -1.85
N SER A 72 -8.81 -7.29 -0.73
CA SER A 72 -9.14 -6.29 0.27
C SER A 72 -9.20 -4.87 -0.28
N LYS A 73 -8.29 -4.54 -1.21
CA LYS A 73 -8.13 -3.19 -1.75
C LYS A 73 -8.79 -3.05 -3.11
N SER A 74 -8.46 -3.94 -4.05
CA SER A 74 -8.96 -3.91 -5.41
C SER A 74 -10.50 -4.00 -5.51
N LEU A 75 -11.15 -4.71 -4.59
CA LEU A 75 -12.60 -4.84 -4.52
C LEU A 75 -13.23 -4.11 -3.32
N GLY A 76 -12.45 -3.40 -2.50
CA GLY A 76 -12.96 -2.68 -1.32
C GLY A 76 -13.54 -3.57 -0.22
N ILE A 77 -13.20 -4.86 -0.18
CA ILE A 77 -13.79 -5.87 0.72
C ILE A 77 -12.84 -6.30 1.85
N THR A 78 -12.15 -5.36 2.44
CA THR A 78 -11.13 -5.61 3.49
C THR A 78 -11.62 -6.54 4.60
N GLY A 79 -12.90 -6.44 5.00
CA GLY A 79 -13.50 -7.25 6.07
C GLY A 79 -13.65 -8.74 5.72
N PHE A 80 -13.61 -9.13 4.47
CA PHE A 80 -13.75 -10.53 4.04
C PHE A 80 -12.49 -11.36 4.27
N ARG A 81 -11.31 -10.72 4.41
CA ARG A 81 -10.03 -11.38 4.70
C ARG A 81 -9.66 -12.48 3.71
N VAL A 82 -9.74 -12.17 2.41
CA VAL A 82 -9.37 -13.09 1.32
C VAL A 82 -8.23 -12.51 0.49
N GLY A 83 -7.24 -13.32 0.23
CA GLY A 83 -6.10 -13.06 -0.63
C GLY A 83 -5.52 -14.36 -1.15
N TYR A 84 -4.46 -14.28 -1.91
CA TYR A 84 -3.72 -15.43 -2.39
C TYR A 84 -2.22 -15.12 -2.48
N ALA A 85 -1.44 -16.18 -2.56
CA ALA A 85 -0.02 -16.08 -2.85
C ALA A 85 0.36 -17.11 -3.92
N VAL A 86 1.30 -16.72 -4.77
CA VAL A 86 1.91 -17.59 -5.77
C VAL A 86 3.32 -17.91 -5.31
N PHE A 87 3.61 -19.18 -5.16
CA PHE A 87 4.89 -19.68 -4.69
C PHE A 87 5.63 -20.43 -5.80
N PRO A 88 6.95 -20.50 -5.76
CA PRO A 88 7.72 -21.51 -6.47
C PRO A 88 7.21 -22.91 -6.16
N GLU A 89 7.26 -23.82 -7.14
CA GLU A 89 6.63 -25.14 -7.06
C GLU A 89 7.11 -25.98 -5.85
N ASP A 90 8.39 -25.92 -5.55
CA ASP A 90 9.02 -26.62 -4.45
C ASP A 90 8.57 -26.12 -3.06
N LEU A 91 8.10 -24.88 -2.95
CA LEU A 91 7.62 -24.28 -1.70
C LEU A 91 6.12 -24.48 -1.45
N VAL A 92 5.32 -24.79 -2.49
CA VAL A 92 3.85 -24.90 -2.38
C VAL A 92 3.44 -25.89 -1.28
N GLY A 93 4.04 -27.08 -1.24
CA GLY A 93 3.72 -28.09 -0.24
C GLY A 93 3.95 -27.63 1.20
N SER A 94 5.07 -26.97 1.46
CA SER A 94 5.43 -26.43 2.77
C SER A 94 4.51 -25.27 3.16
N ALA A 95 4.21 -24.37 2.23
CA ALA A 95 3.32 -23.23 2.43
C ALA A 95 1.90 -23.71 2.77
N LEU A 96 1.36 -24.67 2.00
CA LEU A 96 0.04 -25.24 2.23
C LEU A 96 -0.06 -25.93 3.60
N THR A 97 0.96 -26.69 3.98
CA THR A 97 1.01 -27.36 5.29
C THR A 97 0.96 -26.35 6.42
N ARG A 98 1.77 -25.30 6.36
CA ARG A 98 1.79 -24.23 7.36
C ARG A 98 0.47 -23.45 7.40
N HIS A 99 -0.08 -23.13 6.24
CA HIS A 99 -1.39 -22.46 6.13
C HIS A 99 -2.48 -23.30 6.81
N THR A 100 -2.52 -24.61 6.54
CA THR A 100 -3.51 -25.53 7.15
C THR A 100 -3.34 -25.61 8.66
N LEU A 101 -2.11 -25.65 9.17
CA LEU A 101 -1.85 -25.72 10.60
C LEU A 101 -2.22 -24.41 11.36
N VAL A 102 -2.09 -23.26 10.70
CA VAL A 102 -2.33 -21.95 11.33
C VAL A 102 -3.78 -21.49 11.15
N ASN A 103 -4.31 -21.61 9.93
CA ASN A 103 -5.60 -21.04 9.55
C ASN A 103 -6.69 -22.10 9.31
N VAL A 104 -6.34 -23.39 9.24
CA VAL A 104 -7.21 -24.51 8.85
C VAL A 104 -7.77 -24.31 7.42
N ALA A 105 -8.62 -23.33 7.24
CA ALA A 105 -9.17 -22.90 5.95
C ALA A 105 -9.67 -21.45 6.06
N ILE A 106 -9.71 -20.75 4.93
CA ILE A 106 -10.35 -19.43 4.87
C ILE A 106 -11.88 -19.57 4.80
N SER A 107 -12.58 -18.51 5.24
CA SER A 107 -14.05 -18.45 5.28
C SER A 107 -14.69 -18.80 3.94
N ARG A 108 -15.48 -19.87 3.87
CA ARG A 108 -16.18 -20.26 2.64
C ARG A 108 -17.19 -19.20 2.14
N PRO A 109 -18.00 -18.54 2.99
CA PRO A 109 -18.81 -17.40 2.56
C PRO A 109 -17.99 -16.27 1.94
N ALA A 110 -16.84 -15.94 2.50
CA ALA A 110 -15.95 -14.92 1.96
C ALA A 110 -15.38 -15.32 0.58
N GLN A 111 -14.98 -16.58 0.40
CA GLN A 111 -14.55 -17.08 -0.90
C GLN A 111 -15.68 -17.02 -1.95
N ALA A 112 -16.92 -17.36 -1.56
CA ALA A 112 -18.07 -17.29 -2.46
C ALA A 112 -18.37 -15.84 -2.88
N ALA A 113 -18.27 -14.90 -1.96
CA ALA A 113 -18.44 -13.47 -2.24
C ALA A 113 -17.34 -12.94 -3.20
N VAL A 114 -16.08 -13.30 -2.97
CA VAL A 114 -14.96 -12.94 -3.86
C VAL A 114 -15.17 -13.57 -5.24
N LEU A 115 -15.58 -14.82 -5.32
CA LEU A 115 -15.86 -15.49 -6.61
C LEU A 115 -16.97 -14.78 -7.39
N ALA A 116 -18.04 -14.36 -6.71
CA ALA A 116 -19.12 -13.58 -7.34
C ALA A 116 -18.57 -12.23 -7.83
N ALA A 117 -17.83 -11.51 -6.99
CA ALA A 117 -17.22 -10.24 -7.36
C ALA A 117 -16.30 -10.37 -8.59
N LEU A 118 -15.42 -11.38 -8.63
CA LEU A 118 -14.54 -11.63 -9.78
C LEU A 118 -15.27 -11.93 -11.08
N ARG A 119 -16.48 -12.51 -11.00
CA ARG A 119 -17.30 -12.85 -12.19
C ARG A 119 -18.14 -11.68 -12.67
N GLU A 120 -18.57 -10.82 -11.77
CA GLU A 120 -19.60 -9.81 -12.03
C GLU A 120 -19.02 -8.38 -12.11
N THR A 121 -17.82 -8.14 -11.54
CA THR A 121 -17.20 -6.83 -11.59
C THR A 121 -16.58 -6.59 -12.97
N PRO A 122 -17.04 -5.58 -13.72
CA PRO A 122 -16.48 -5.29 -15.03
C PRO A 122 -15.08 -4.62 -14.89
N PRO A 123 -14.20 -4.73 -15.90
CA PRO A 123 -12.88 -4.06 -15.90
C PRO A 123 -12.98 -2.55 -15.64
N SER A 124 -14.01 -1.88 -16.15
CA SER A 124 -14.26 -0.46 -15.95
C SER A 124 -14.44 -0.05 -14.49
N TYR A 125 -14.79 -0.97 -13.60
CA TYR A 125 -14.83 -0.71 -12.16
C TYR A 125 -13.45 -0.30 -11.63
N HIS A 126 -12.42 -1.08 -11.94
CA HIS A 126 -11.06 -0.79 -11.47
C HIS A 126 -10.51 0.51 -12.07
N GLU A 127 -10.85 0.80 -13.34
CA GLU A 127 -10.51 2.06 -13.98
C GLU A 127 -11.16 3.24 -13.25
N SER A 128 -12.47 3.17 -13.01
CA SER A 128 -13.23 4.22 -12.32
C SER A 128 -12.73 4.46 -10.88
N VAL A 129 -12.42 3.38 -10.15
CA VAL A 129 -11.89 3.50 -8.78
C VAL A 129 -10.50 4.13 -8.80
N ARG A 130 -9.64 3.74 -9.74
CA ARG A 130 -8.30 4.32 -9.92
C ARG A 130 -8.37 5.81 -10.23
N ASP A 131 -9.26 6.21 -11.16
CA ASP A 131 -9.46 7.62 -11.53
C ASP A 131 -9.98 8.44 -10.35
N THR A 132 -10.91 7.89 -9.58
CA THR A 132 -11.42 8.53 -8.35
C THR A 132 -10.32 8.74 -7.31
N VAL A 133 -9.48 7.73 -7.08
CA VAL A 133 -8.37 7.83 -6.12
C VAL A 133 -7.31 8.82 -6.62
N ARG A 134 -7.02 8.80 -7.92
CA ARG A 134 -6.08 9.75 -8.52
C ARG A 134 -6.54 11.20 -8.35
N GLY A 135 -7.82 11.49 -8.64
CA GLY A 135 -8.37 12.83 -8.42
C GLY A 135 -8.25 13.27 -6.97
N ARG A 136 -8.55 12.40 -6.00
CA ARG A 136 -8.38 12.70 -4.57
C ARG A 136 -6.93 12.99 -4.18
N ILE A 137 -5.97 12.28 -4.78
CA ILE A 137 -4.55 12.54 -4.56
C ILE A 137 -4.20 13.92 -5.10
N ASP A 138 -4.61 14.23 -6.32
CA ASP A 138 -4.30 15.50 -6.97
C ASP A 138 -4.88 16.69 -6.17
N ASP A 139 -6.14 16.60 -5.71
CA ASP A 139 -6.79 17.63 -4.89
C ASP A 139 -6.10 17.78 -3.51
N PHE A 140 -5.76 16.68 -2.88
CA PHE A 140 -5.10 16.69 -1.56
C PHE A 140 -3.68 17.26 -1.62
N THR A 141 -2.90 16.88 -2.63
CA THR A 141 -1.53 17.39 -2.80
C THR A 141 -1.51 18.86 -3.19
N ALA A 142 -2.48 19.34 -3.99
CA ALA A 142 -2.64 20.77 -4.26
C ALA A 142 -2.86 21.57 -2.96
N ALA A 143 -3.69 21.08 -2.05
CA ALA A 143 -3.88 21.73 -0.75
C ALA A 143 -2.62 21.68 0.14
N LEU A 144 -1.80 20.64 0.03
CA LEU A 144 -0.50 20.58 0.72
C LEU A 144 0.49 21.60 0.16
N ASP A 145 0.49 21.83 -1.17
CA ASP A 145 1.29 22.87 -1.82
C ASP A 145 0.92 24.27 -1.31
N ASP A 146 -0.38 24.56 -1.18
CA ASP A 146 -0.89 25.86 -0.71
C ASP A 146 -0.43 26.23 0.71
N ILE A 147 -0.15 25.21 1.55
CA ILE A 147 0.36 25.42 2.91
C ILE A 147 1.87 25.16 3.05
N GLY A 148 2.57 24.93 1.93
CA GLY A 148 4.01 24.72 1.90
C GLY A 148 4.49 23.44 2.58
N ALA A 149 3.64 22.41 2.66
CA ALA A 149 4.04 21.12 3.21
C ALA A 149 4.85 20.33 2.18
N GLU A 150 5.85 19.58 2.67
CA GLU A 150 6.54 18.61 1.83
C GLU A 150 5.76 17.30 1.78
N TYR A 151 5.73 16.63 0.64
CA TYR A 151 5.07 15.32 0.50
C TYR A 151 5.76 14.42 -0.50
N THR A 152 5.50 13.11 -0.39
CA THR A 152 5.88 12.15 -1.43
C THR A 152 4.92 12.28 -2.61
N GLU A 153 5.44 12.25 -3.84
CA GLU A 153 4.60 12.19 -5.04
C GLU A 153 4.13 10.73 -5.24
N PRO A 154 2.86 10.40 -4.94
CA PRO A 154 2.40 9.02 -5.05
C PRO A 154 2.18 8.64 -6.52
N GLU A 155 2.89 7.63 -6.95
CA GLU A 155 2.77 7.01 -8.27
C GLU A 155 1.78 5.84 -8.27
N GLY A 156 1.35 5.42 -7.06
CA GLY A 156 0.40 4.33 -6.85
C GLY A 156 -0.11 4.27 -5.42
N ALA A 157 -0.91 3.25 -5.12
CA ALA A 157 -1.66 3.08 -3.89
C ALA A 157 -2.66 4.23 -3.64
N PHE A 158 -2.96 4.56 -2.41
CA PHE A 158 -3.88 5.65 -2.03
C PHE A 158 -3.41 6.35 -0.74
N TYR A 159 -2.10 6.50 -0.62
CA TYR A 159 -1.45 7.13 0.53
C TYR A 159 -0.60 8.30 0.07
N VAL A 160 -0.53 9.31 0.94
CA VAL A 160 0.41 10.40 0.84
C VAL A 160 1.15 10.51 2.17
N LEU A 161 2.47 10.51 2.13
CA LEU A 161 3.28 10.96 3.25
C LEU A 161 3.50 12.46 3.11
N ALA A 162 3.14 13.21 4.14
CA ALA A 162 3.42 14.64 4.20
C ALA A 162 4.19 14.98 5.48
N ARG A 163 5.01 16.02 5.44
CA ARG A 163 5.65 16.59 6.62
C ARG A 163 5.44 18.10 6.67
N PHE A 164 5.29 18.58 7.89
CA PHE A 164 5.01 19.97 8.18
C PHE A 164 6.10 20.54 9.07
N GLU A 165 6.56 21.76 8.79
CA GLU A 165 7.63 22.38 9.56
C GLU A 165 7.24 22.51 11.04
N GLY A 166 8.12 22.05 11.94
CA GLY A 166 7.90 22.09 13.39
C GLY A 166 6.78 21.16 13.91
N PHE A 167 6.29 20.21 13.06
CA PHE A 167 5.22 19.28 13.42
C PHE A 167 5.56 17.83 12.99
N PRO A 168 6.53 17.18 13.66
CA PRO A 168 6.94 15.83 13.32
C PRO A 168 5.80 14.82 13.44
N GLY A 169 5.92 13.72 12.71
CA GLY A 169 4.92 12.66 12.63
C GLY A 169 4.83 11.74 13.85
N SER A 170 4.82 12.34 15.03
CA SER A 170 4.68 11.65 16.31
C SER A 170 3.22 11.27 16.61
N VAL A 171 3.02 10.29 17.50
CA VAL A 171 1.69 9.92 18.00
C VAL A 171 0.99 11.13 18.66
N GLU A 172 1.74 11.95 19.42
CA GLU A 172 1.20 13.13 20.09
C GLU A 172 0.69 14.15 19.07
N ASN A 173 1.45 14.44 18.02
CA ASN A 173 1.05 15.40 17.00
C ASN A 173 -0.13 14.88 16.16
N VAL A 174 -0.16 13.60 15.86
CA VAL A 174 -1.35 13.00 15.18
C VAL A 174 -2.59 13.08 16.07
N GLN A 175 -2.45 12.90 17.41
CA GLN A 175 -3.55 13.11 18.34
C GLN A 175 -4.02 14.57 18.32
N ARG A 176 -3.10 15.54 18.28
CA ARG A 176 -3.46 16.97 18.16
C ARG A 176 -4.17 17.27 16.84
N LEU A 177 -3.78 16.65 15.72
CA LEU A 177 -4.53 16.78 14.46
C LEU A 177 -5.97 16.31 14.59
N ILE A 178 -6.20 15.22 15.31
CA ILE A 178 -7.56 14.71 15.56
C ILE A 178 -8.34 15.69 16.43
N ASP A 179 -7.74 16.12 17.54
CA ASP A 179 -8.43 16.93 18.56
C ASP A 179 -8.70 18.37 18.07
N ASP A 180 -7.72 18.99 17.40
CA ASP A 180 -7.77 20.42 17.04
C ASP A 180 -8.31 20.63 15.61
N ALA A 181 -7.95 19.75 14.65
CA ALA A 181 -8.35 19.88 13.25
C ALA A 181 -9.42 18.88 12.81
N GLY A 182 -9.68 17.82 13.59
CA GLY A 182 -10.63 16.76 13.22
C GLY A 182 -10.15 15.90 12.04
N VAL A 183 -8.82 15.81 11.83
CA VAL A 183 -8.22 15.03 10.76
C VAL A 183 -7.47 13.84 11.35
N ALA A 184 -7.88 12.63 10.99
CA ALA A 184 -7.22 11.40 11.38
C ALA A 184 -6.12 11.02 10.37
N ALA A 185 -4.94 10.68 10.89
CA ALA A 185 -3.79 10.27 10.11
C ALA A 185 -3.00 9.16 10.82
N MET A 186 -1.93 8.68 10.22
CA MET A 186 -1.04 7.71 10.84
C MET A 186 0.34 8.35 11.11
N PRO A 187 0.88 8.23 12.32
CA PRO A 187 2.22 8.75 12.61
C PRO A 187 3.27 8.01 11.80
N GLY A 188 4.22 8.76 11.22
CA GLY A 188 5.30 8.20 10.41
C GLY A 188 6.21 7.27 11.20
N ALA A 189 6.37 7.49 12.50
CA ALA A 189 7.10 6.61 13.40
C ALA A 189 6.61 5.14 13.36
N ALA A 190 5.36 4.90 12.96
CA ALA A 190 4.83 3.54 12.75
C ALA A 190 5.47 2.81 11.56
N PHE A 191 6.19 3.52 10.67
CA PHE A 191 6.86 2.99 9.48
C PHE A 191 8.39 2.96 9.59
N GLY A 192 8.92 3.26 10.76
CA GLY A 192 10.35 3.23 11.05
C GLY A 192 10.98 4.62 11.24
N GLU A 193 12.21 4.62 11.73
CA GLU A 193 12.94 5.85 12.12
C GLU A 193 13.07 6.87 10.97
N ALA A 194 13.25 6.41 9.73
CA ALA A 194 13.37 7.28 8.56
C ALA A 194 12.08 8.07 8.25
N SER A 195 10.95 7.67 8.83
CA SER A 195 9.64 8.26 8.59
C SER A 195 9.10 9.07 9.77
N GLU A 196 9.87 9.27 10.85
CA GLU A 196 9.40 9.92 12.08
C GLU A 196 8.93 11.37 11.88
N GLU A 197 9.48 12.08 10.90
CA GLU A 197 9.08 13.44 10.55
C GLU A 197 7.79 13.48 9.69
N TRP A 198 7.33 12.34 9.19
CA TRP A 198 6.24 12.24 8.24
C TRP A 198 4.94 11.83 8.90
N ILE A 199 3.84 12.22 8.29
CA ILE A 199 2.48 11.80 8.63
C ILE A 199 1.86 11.15 7.39
N ARG A 200 1.32 9.93 7.51
CA ARG A 200 0.64 9.26 6.42
C ARG A 200 -0.84 9.58 6.41
N PHE A 201 -1.32 10.11 5.30
CA PHE A 201 -2.73 10.29 5.01
C PHE A 201 -3.24 9.15 4.12
N THR A 202 -4.52 8.77 4.31
CA THR A 202 -5.17 7.70 3.55
C THR A 202 -6.38 8.28 2.83
N LEU A 203 -6.35 8.27 1.49
CA LEU A 203 -7.29 9.00 0.63
C LEU A 203 -8.44 8.12 0.11
N CYS A 204 -8.89 7.15 0.91
CA CYS A 204 -9.98 6.23 0.56
C CYS A 204 -11.39 6.76 0.91
N THR A 205 -11.49 7.93 1.55
CA THR A 205 -12.77 8.54 1.93
C THR A 205 -13.25 9.50 0.83
N ASP A 206 -14.55 9.75 0.79
CA ASP A 206 -15.16 10.81 -0.01
C ASP A 206 -15.05 12.22 0.64
N ARG A 207 -14.44 12.30 1.83
CA ARG A 207 -14.23 13.53 2.59
C ARG A 207 -12.78 14.04 2.49
N VAL A 208 -12.08 13.77 1.40
CA VAL A 208 -10.69 14.20 1.22
C VAL A 208 -10.59 15.71 1.15
N ASP A 209 -11.49 16.37 0.41
CA ASP A 209 -11.55 17.82 0.29
C ASP A 209 -11.74 18.48 1.66
N GLU A 210 -12.68 17.96 2.48
CA GLU A 210 -12.90 18.46 3.83
C GLU A 210 -11.65 18.30 4.72
N ALA A 211 -10.93 17.19 4.57
CA ALA A 211 -9.68 16.98 5.31
C ALA A 211 -8.59 17.97 4.84
N ALA A 212 -8.49 18.23 3.55
CA ALA A 212 -7.57 19.19 2.98
C ALA A 212 -7.85 20.62 3.49
N ASP A 213 -9.11 21.05 3.44
CA ASP A 213 -9.55 22.37 3.96
C ASP A 213 -9.20 22.54 5.45
N ARG A 214 -9.41 21.49 6.25
CA ARG A 214 -9.09 21.49 7.69
C ARG A 214 -7.59 21.57 7.96
N LEU A 215 -6.78 20.88 7.16
CA LEU A 215 -5.31 20.98 7.24
C LEU A 215 -4.84 22.39 6.85
N ALA A 216 -5.40 22.96 5.79
CA ALA A 216 -5.10 24.31 5.36
C ALA A 216 -5.44 25.34 6.45
N ALA A 217 -6.61 25.21 7.10
CA ALA A 217 -6.97 26.08 8.23
C ALA A 217 -6.06 25.88 9.45
N TYR A 218 -5.61 24.66 9.72
CA TYR A 218 -4.78 24.36 10.89
C TYR A 218 -3.32 24.80 10.74
N PHE A 219 -2.74 24.68 9.54
CA PHE A 219 -1.34 25.00 9.27
C PHE A 219 -1.14 26.35 8.57
N GLY A 220 -2.14 26.87 7.86
CA GLY A 220 -2.01 28.10 7.08
C GLY A 220 -1.86 29.38 7.91
N ASP A 221 -2.24 29.36 9.19
CA ASP A 221 -2.11 30.50 10.14
C ASP A 221 -0.87 30.38 11.06
N ARG A 222 0.09 29.47 10.76
CA ARG A 222 1.25 29.20 11.62
C ARG A 222 2.58 29.68 11.06
#